data_cd1cfd743050f834cb317612e9ebd9fb
#
_entry.id   cd1cfd743050f834cb317612e9ebd9fb
#
_cell.length_a   1.000
_cell.length_b   1.000
_cell.length_c   1.000
_cell.angle_alpha   90.00
_cell.angle_beta   90.00
_cell.angle_gamma   90.00
#
_symmetry.space_group_name_H-M   'P 1'
#
loop_
_entity.id
_entity.type
_entity.pdbx_description
1 polymer ?
#
loop_
_entity_poly.entity_id
_entity_poly.type
_entity_poly.pdbx_seq_one_letter_code
_entity_poly.pdbx_strand_id
1 'polypeptide(L)'
;MQSRLRMLLLPALCLMLIACACSRRPTSTADVPRVISPSYVISVAPFTQPINASQLITGRIPDNQGRIADEQLPSLDRRFRNVLTADSKRQFKYIDTIDLPRDLTRFHSSEQPQALPLWIAYGKKQGAQLLLVPQILDWHERQGSTAGVTEPAHVRVEFFLINIANGSIMSRSVFEERQEGLVDNLMNVGTFFKRRGQWVTAEELTEDGMRKAVKDMGL
;
A
#
# COMPACT_ATOMS: atom_id res chain seq x y z
N MET A 1 -53.23 -5.22 42.16
CA MET A 1 -52.68 -4.00 41.54
C MET A 1 -51.22 -4.16 41.08
N GLN A 2 -50.41 -5.03 41.67
CA GLN A 2 -49.00 -5.21 41.34
C GLN A 2 -48.73 -6.01 40.04
N SER A 3 -49.64 -6.88 39.60
CA SER A 3 -49.41 -7.72 38.39
C SER A 3 -49.54 -6.91 37.06
N ARG A 4 -50.39 -5.89 37.02
CA ARG A 4 -50.57 -5.06 35.82
C ARG A 4 -49.43 -4.06 35.59
N LEU A 5 -48.74 -3.65 36.68
CA LEU A 5 -47.57 -2.76 36.60
C LEU A 5 -46.35 -3.48 36.02
N ARG A 6 -46.18 -4.77 36.30
CA ARG A 6 -45.07 -5.57 35.74
C ARG A 6 -45.23 -5.87 34.26
N MET A 7 -46.48 -5.97 33.77
CA MET A 7 -46.80 -6.27 32.37
C MET A 7 -46.56 -5.06 31.44
N LEU A 8 -46.57 -3.83 31.97
CA LEU A 8 -46.28 -2.60 31.21
C LEU A 8 -44.78 -2.24 31.20
N LEU A 9 -43.98 -2.73 32.18
CA LEU A 9 -42.54 -2.41 32.25
C LEU A 9 -41.71 -3.24 31.27
N LEU A 10 -42.15 -4.47 30.91
CA LEU A 10 -41.40 -5.29 29.93
C LEU A 10 -41.34 -4.71 28.50
N PRO A 11 -42.46 -4.24 27.91
CA PRO A 11 -42.39 -3.67 26.56
C PRO A 11 -41.65 -2.32 26.52
N ALA A 12 -41.69 -1.54 27.61
CA ALA A 12 -40.95 -0.27 27.70
C ALA A 12 -39.42 -0.48 27.75
N LEU A 13 -38.99 -1.57 28.46
CA LEU A 13 -37.56 -1.94 28.51
C LEU A 13 -37.06 -2.48 27.18
N CYS A 14 -37.87 -3.25 26.44
CA CYS A 14 -37.53 -3.72 25.10
C CYS A 14 -37.43 -2.55 24.07
N LEU A 15 -38.32 -1.54 24.17
CA LEU A 15 -38.23 -0.36 23.30
C LEU A 15 -36.97 0.48 23.56
N MET A 16 -36.53 0.58 24.82
CA MET A 16 -35.31 1.31 25.18
C MET A 16 -34.03 0.62 24.68
N LEU A 17 -34.01 -0.71 24.63
CA LEU A 17 -32.88 -1.49 24.10
C LEU A 17 -32.77 -1.41 22.57
N ILE A 18 -33.88 -1.26 21.86
CA ILE A 18 -33.91 -1.09 20.40
C ILE A 18 -33.40 0.32 20.01
N ALA A 19 -33.68 1.33 20.81
CA ALA A 19 -33.19 2.70 20.55
C ALA A 19 -31.67 2.86 20.70
N CYS A 20 -31.01 2.04 21.55
CA CYS A 20 -29.56 2.03 21.71
C CYS A 20 -28.81 1.32 20.56
N ALA A 21 -29.46 0.45 19.78
CA ALA A 21 -28.83 -0.30 18.71
C ALA A 21 -28.65 0.51 17.41
N CYS A 22 -29.31 1.68 17.27
CA CYS A 22 -29.28 2.47 16.05
C CYS A 22 -28.24 3.60 16.03
N SER A 23 -27.34 3.69 17.01
CA SER A 23 -26.33 4.78 17.08
C SER A 23 -24.94 4.40 16.58
N ARG A 24 -24.77 3.30 15.84
CA ARG A 24 -23.57 3.13 15.04
C ARG A 24 -23.74 3.93 13.75
N ARG A 25 -23.42 5.21 13.79
CA ARG A 25 -23.08 5.94 12.56
C ARG A 25 -21.95 5.19 11.91
N PRO A 26 -22.12 4.70 10.64
CA PRO A 26 -20.96 4.34 9.87
C PRO A 26 -20.18 5.64 9.72
N THR A 27 -19.00 5.72 10.31
CA THR A 27 -17.96 6.67 9.90
C THR A 27 -17.48 6.20 8.53
N SER A 28 -18.32 6.39 7.52
CA SER A 28 -17.88 6.52 6.15
C SER A 28 -17.11 7.84 6.12
N THR A 29 -15.84 7.79 6.46
CA THR A 29 -14.89 8.71 5.86
C THR A 29 -14.91 8.32 4.39
N ALA A 30 -15.84 8.90 3.62
CA ALA A 30 -15.68 9.01 2.20
C ALA A 30 -14.30 9.64 2.06
N ASP A 31 -13.36 8.84 1.59
CA ASP A 31 -12.02 9.29 1.23
C ASP A 31 -12.24 10.22 0.04
N VAL A 32 -12.47 11.51 0.35
CA VAL A 32 -12.54 12.54 -0.68
C VAL A 32 -11.17 12.50 -1.31
N PRO A 33 -11.04 12.16 -2.61
CA PRO A 33 -9.76 12.12 -3.26
C PRO A 33 -9.12 13.49 -3.02
N ARG A 34 -8.04 13.54 -2.25
CA ARG A 34 -7.29 14.78 -2.05
C ARG A 34 -6.68 15.12 -3.38
N VAL A 35 -7.32 16.03 -4.11
CA VAL A 35 -6.81 16.50 -5.39
C VAL A 35 -5.49 17.20 -5.10
N ILE A 36 -4.41 16.52 -5.43
CA ILE A 36 -3.07 17.11 -5.35
C ILE A 36 -3.01 18.19 -6.43
N SER A 37 -2.68 19.44 -6.06
CA SER A 37 -2.56 20.51 -7.05
C SER A 37 -1.59 20.11 -8.17
N PRO A 38 -1.95 20.33 -9.45
CA PRO A 38 -1.07 20.06 -10.59
C PRO A 38 0.25 20.82 -10.55
N SER A 39 0.33 21.91 -9.77
CA SER A 39 1.53 22.73 -9.62
C SER A 39 2.65 22.06 -8.81
N TYR A 40 2.33 21.00 -8.03
CA TYR A 40 3.35 20.29 -7.28
C TYR A 40 4.18 19.39 -8.18
N VAL A 41 5.49 19.53 -8.12
CA VAL A 41 6.44 18.57 -8.66
C VAL A 41 6.62 17.46 -7.64
N ILE A 42 6.37 16.23 -8.07
CA ILE A 42 6.50 15.04 -7.20
C ILE A 42 7.88 14.42 -7.49
N SER A 43 8.72 14.36 -6.46
CA SER A 43 9.96 13.58 -6.52
C SER A 43 9.64 12.12 -6.22
N VAL A 44 10.20 11.21 -7.01
CA VAL A 44 9.99 9.76 -6.89
C VAL A 44 11.29 9.14 -6.41
N ALA A 45 11.25 8.53 -5.22
CA ALA A 45 12.35 7.76 -4.69
C ALA A 45 12.44 6.40 -5.38
N PRO A 46 13.62 5.77 -5.44
CA PRO A 46 13.74 4.40 -5.89
C PRO A 46 13.05 3.42 -4.93
N PHE A 47 12.72 2.24 -5.44
CA PHE A 47 12.21 1.16 -4.61
C PHE A 47 13.20 0.78 -3.53
N THR A 48 12.70 0.61 -2.32
CA THR A 48 13.46 0.05 -1.19
C THR A 48 12.78 -1.21 -0.69
N GLN A 49 13.59 -2.07 -0.08
CA GLN A 49 13.14 -3.32 0.50
C GLN A 49 13.57 -3.36 1.97
N PRO A 50 12.72 -2.86 2.90
CA PRO A 50 12.98 -2.90 4.33
C PRO A 50 13.18 -4.33 4.83
N ILE A 51 14.22 -4.56 5.63
CA ILE A 51 14.53 -5.85 6.26
C ILE A 51 14.34 -5.84 7.77
N ASN A 52 14.07 -4.66 8.33
CA ASN A 52 13.79 -4.48 9.75
C ASN A 52 12.82 -3.29 9.95
N ALA A 53 12.23 -3.23 11.13
CA ALA A 53 11.22 -2.22 11.43
C ALA A 53 11.75 -0.79 11.34
N SER A 54 13.02 -0.53 11.66
CA SER A 54 13.60 0.82 11.59
C SER A 54 13.61 1.43 10.18
N GLN A 55 13.60 0.59 9.14
CA GLN A 55 13.58 0.99 7.73
C GLN A 55 12.16 1.23 7.20
N LEU A 56 11.13 0.93 7.98
CA LEU A 56 9.74 1.18 7.62
C LEU A 56 9.36 2.64 7.85
N ILE A 57 8.53 3.16 6.95
CA ILE A 57 7.81 4.42 7.17
C ILE A 57 6.67 4.19 8.16
N THR A 58 5.92 3.09 7.99
CA THR A 58 4.86 2.63 8.91
C THR A 58 4.72 1.12 8.84
N GLY A 59 3.92 0.54 9.74
CA GLY A 59 3.55 -0.87 9.67
C GLY A 59 4.58 -1.81 10.30
N ARG A 60 4.64 -3.03 9.80
CA ARG A 60 5.54 -4.09 10.27
C ARG A 60 6.02 -4.96 9.11
N ILE A 61 7.17 -5.58 9.29
CA ILE A 61 7.68 -6.62 8.39
C ILE A 61 6.85 -7.90 8.58
N PRO A 62 6.44 -8.58 7.50
CA PRO A 62 5.85 -9.93 7.60
C PRO A 62 6.83 -10.94 8.21
N ASP A 63 6.32 -11.90 8.99
CA ASP A 63 7.16 -12.89 9.69
C ASP A 63 7.99 -13.76 8.72
N ASN A 64 7.42 -14.10 7.56
CA ASN A 64 8.05 -14.91 6.50
C ASN A 64 8.31 -14.05 5.26
N GLN A 65 8.99 -12.91 5.45
CA GLN A 65 9.29 -11.99 4.36
C GLN A 65 10.08 -12.64 3.24
N GLY A 66 9.47 -12.76 2.07
CA GLY A 66 10.19 -13.03 0.82
C GLY A 66 10.89 -11.78 0.30
N ARG A 67 11.92 -11.96 -0.52
CA ARG A 67 12.76 -10.86 -1.00
C ARG A 67 13.04 -10.95 -2.49
N ILE A 68 13.04 -9.80 -3.14
CA ILE A 68 13.62 -9.65 -4.48
C ILE A 68 15.14 -9.45 -4.36
N ALA A 69 15.90 -9.92 -5.33
CA ALA A 69 17.33 -9.62 -5.39
C ALA A 69 17.57 -8.11 -5.61
N ASP A 70 18.53 -7.53 -4.89
CA ASP A 70 18.77 -6.10 -4.91
C ASP A 70 19.11 -5.57 -6.32
N GLU A 71 19.72 -6.42 -7.18
CA GLU A 71 20.04 -6.12 -8.57
C GLU A 71 18.80 -5.97 -9.46
N GLN A 72 17.65 -6.47 -9.00
CA GLN A 72 16.37 -6.38 -9.72
C GLN A 72 15.57 -5.12 -9.36
N LEU A 73 15.86 -4.46 -8.23
CA LEU A 73 15.17 -3.24 -7.83
C LEU A 73 15.17 -2.15 -8.91
N PRO A 74 16.27 -1.90 -9.64
CA PRO A 74 16.26 -0.92 -10.73
C PRO A 74 15.30 -1.27 -11.87
N SER A 75 14.89 -2.53 -12.05
CA SER A 75 13.88 -2.89 -13.05
C SER A 75 12.52 -2.38 -12.63
N LEU A 76 12.18 -2.46 -11.33
CA LEU A 76 10.94 -1.92 -10.79
C LEU A 76 10.90 -0.39 -10.86
N ASP A 77 12.04 0.29 -10.64
CA ASP A 77 12.12 1.75 -10.81
C ASP A 77 11.78 2.16 -12.25
N ARG A 78 12.33 1.45 -13.25
CA ARG A 78 12.00 1.68 -14.66
C ARG A 78 10.53 1.41 -14.98
N ARG A 79 9.97 0.30 -14.47
CA ARG A 79 8.54 0.00 -14.64
C ARG A 79 7.67 1.07 -14.03
N PHE A 80 7.98 1.50 -12.82
CA PHE A 80 7.20 2.53 -12.14
C PHE A 80 7.24 3.87 -12.89
N ARG A 81 8.41 4.23 -13.42
CA ARG A 81 8.53 5.40 -14.30
C ARG A 81 7.62 5.29 -15.52
N ASN A 82 7.56 4.11 -16.15
CA ASN A 82 6.68 3.88 -17.31
C ASN A 82 5.20 3.99 -16.90
N VAL A 83 4.80 3.39 -15.78
CA VAL A 83 3.43 3.49 -15.26
C VAL A 83 3.05 4.93 -14.96
N LEU A 84 3.91 5.68 -14.24
CA LEU A 84 3.67 7.10 -13.94
C LEU A 84 3.55 7.94 -15.20
N THR A 85 4.35 7.66 -16.23
CA THR A 85 4.29 8.37 -17.51
C THR A 85 3.04 8.03 -18.31
N ALA A 86 2.59 6.78 -18.27
CA ALA A 86 1.42 6.33 -19.03
C ALA A 86 0.09 6.72 -18.37
N ASP A 87 0.00 6.61 -17.04
CA ASP A 87 -1.25 6.69 -16.30
C ASP A 87 -1.45 8.07 -15.62
N SER A 88 -0.42 8.95 -15.64
CA SER A 88 -0.47 10.28 -15.04
C SER A 88 -0.09 11.36 -16.05
N LYS A 89 -0.73 12.52 -15.94
CA LYS A 89 -0.39 13.73 -16.72
C LYS A 89 0.57 14.67 -15.97
N ARG A 90 1.10 14.22 -14.80
CA ARG A 90 1.94 15.04 -13.94
C ARG A 90 3.41 14.95 -14.35
N GLN A 91 4.18 15.95 -13.91
CA GLN A 91 5.63 15.90 -14.02
C GLN A 91 6.24 15.29 -12.76
N PHE A 92 7.14 14.33 -12.95
CA PHE A 92 7.86 13.65 -11.88
C PHE A 92 9.36 13.92 -12.01
N LYS A 93 10.02 14.11 -10.86
CA LYS A 93 11.49 14.17 -10.75
C LYS A 93 11.94 12.84 -10.13
N TYR A 94 12.64 12.02 -10.89
CA TYR A 94 13.16 10.74 -10.40
C TYR A 94 14.49 10.94 -9.70
N ILE A 95 14.66 10.24 -8.59
CA ILE A 95 15.87 10.26 -7.76
C ILE A 95 16.60 8.94 -7.96
N ASP A 96 17.92 9.00 -8.16
CA ASP A 96 18.72 7.81 -8.37
C ASP A 96 19.05 7.09 -7.05
N THR A 97 19.18 5.76 -7.12
CA THR A 97 19.49 4.91 -5.96
C THR A 97 20.81 5.31 -5.29
N ILE A 98 21.78 5.81 -6.07
CA ILE A 98 23.10 6.24 -5.57
C ILE A 98 22.99 7.41 -4.58
N ASP A 99 21.93 8.20 -4.68
CA ASP A 99 21.68 9.37 -3.83
C ASP A 99 20.99 8.99 -2.49
N LEU A 100 20.59 7.72 -2.31
CA LEU A 100 19.93 7.30 -1.09
C LEU A 100 20.88 7.40 0.12
N PRO A 101 20.42 7.98 1.24
CA PRO A 101 21.19 8.00 2.47
C PRO A 101 21.46 6.58 2.98
N ARG A 102 22.69 6.33 3.39
CA ARG A 102 23.06 5.04 3.99
C ARG A 102 22.21 4.67 5.20
N ASP A 103 21.72 5.66 5.93
CA ASP A 103 20.88 5.45 7.13
C ASP A 103 19.50 4.84 6.79
N LEU A 104 19.00 5.01 5.55
CA LEU A 104 17.80 4.35 5.07
C LEU A 104 18.02 2.85 4.76
N THR A 105 19.28 2.45 4.56
CA THR A 105 19.67 1.07 4.22
C THR A 105 20.42 0.35 5.34
N ARG A 106 20.87 1.09 6.38
CA ARG A 106 21.56 0.51 7.52
C ARG A 106 20.61 -0.18 8.48
N PHE A 107 21.12 -1.26 9.05
CA PHE A 107 20.47 -1.97 10.15
C PHE A 107 20.57 -1.15 11.44
N HIS A 108 19.43 -0.79 12.02
CA HIS A 108 19.30 -0.31 13.38
C HIS A 108 18.33 -1.25 14.10
N SER A 109 18.71 -1.77 15.25
CA SER A 109 17.85 -2.62 16.04
C SER A 109 16.72 -1.78 16.64
N SER A 110 15.57 -1.73 15.98
CA SER A 110 14.36 -1.11 16.47
C SER A 110 13.17 -1.98 16.11
N GLU A 111 12.25 -2.13 17.03
CA GLU A 111 10.98 -2.83 16.80
C GLU A 111 9.90 -1.91 16.19
N GLN A 112 10.20 -0.62 16.07
CA GLN A 112 9.25 0.38 15.57
C GLN A 112 9.75 1.05 14.28
N PRO A 113 8.83 1.49 13.39
CA PRO A 113 9.14 2.26 12.21
C PRO A 113 9.85 3.58 12.55
N GLN A 114 10.95 3.87 11.85
CA GLN A 114 11.78 5.07 12.08
C GLN A 114 12.18 5.78 10.78
N ALA A 115 11.79 5.27 9.60
CA ALA A 115 12.29 5.80 8.34
C ALA A 115 11.64 7.13 7.92
N LEU A 116 10.44 7.48 8.41
CA LEU A 116 9.76 8.70 7.99
C LEU A 116 10.61 9.98 8.18
N PRO A 117 11.23 10.24 9.35
CA PRO A 117 12.10 11.40 9.53
C PRO A 117 13.30 11.41 8.57
N LEU A 118 13.86 10.24 8.26
CA LEU A 118 14.99 10.11 7.32
C LEU A 118 14.56 10.46 5.88
N TRP A 119 13.39 9.99 5.45
CA TRP A 119 12.82 10.33 4.15
C TRP A 119 12.49 11.82 4.03
N ILE A 120 11.99 12.45 5.11
CA ILE A 120 11.74 13.89 5.15
C ILE A 120 13.06 14.68 5.02
N ALA A 121 14.09 14.30 5.79
CA ALA A 121 15.41 14.94 5.72
C ALA A 121 16.02 14.79 4.32
N TYR A 122 15.88 13.61 3.73
CA TYR A 122 16.32 13.35 2.38
C TYR A 122 15.56 14.18 1.35
N GLY A 123 14.22 14.21 1.43
CA GLY A 123 13.40 15.05 0.55
C GLY A 123 13.76 16.53 0.62
N LYS A 124 14.05 17.05 1.82
CA LYS A 124 14.56 18.44 1.99
C LYS A 124 15.88 18.66 1.26
N LYS A 125 16.82 17.72 1.40
CA LYS A 125 18.12 17.79 0.70
C LYS A 125 17.97 17.79 -0.82
N GLN A 126 16.97 17.03 -1.35
CA GLN A 126 16.68 16.96 -2.78
C GLN A 126 15.82 18.15 -3.30
N GLY A 127 15.40 19.06 -2.42
CA GLY A 127 14.50 20.16 -2.76
C GLY A 127 13.10 19.70 -3.18
N ALA A 128 12.67 18.53 -2.69
CA ALA A 128 11.36 17.99 -3.00
C ALA A 128 10.25 18.74 -2.26
N GLN A 129 9.13 18.99 -2.93
CA GLN A 129 7.90 19.46 -2.29
C GLN A 129 7.07 18.28 -1.78
N LEU A 130 6.85 17.30 -2.65
CA LEU A 130 6.24 16.02 -2.37
C LEU A 130 7.22 14.90 -2.72
N LEU A 131 7.29 13.87 -1.90
CA LEU A 131 8.14 12.71 -2.11
C LEU A 131 7.28 11.46 -2.16
N LEU A 132 7.32 10.74 -3.29
CA LEU A 132 6.68 9.44 -3.46
C LEU A 132 7.71 8.35 -3.17
N VAL A 133 7.44 7.54 -2.16
CA VAL A 133 8.35 6.49 -1.67
C VAL A 133 7.69 5.13 -1.78
N PRO A 134 8.18 4.24 -2.67
CA PRO A 134 7.76 2.86 -2.75
C PRO A 134 8.59 1.96 -1.81
N GLN A 135 7.93 1.06 -1.05
CA GLN A 135 8.57 0.06 -0.20
C GLN A 135 8.01 -1.33 -0.50
N ILE A 136 8.88 -2.29 -0.81
CA ILE A 136 8.51 -3.71 -0.96
C ILE A 136 8.61 -4.35 0.42
N LEU A 137 7.48 -4.88 0.91
CA LEU A 137 7.43 -5.52 2.23
C LEU A 137 7.44 -7.03 2.14
N ASP A 138 6.98 -7.58 1.00
CA ASP A 138 7.02 -9.01 0.75
C ASP A 138 7.13 -9.30 -0.74
N TRP A 139 7.88 -10.35 -1.10
CA TRP A 139 8.11 -10.73 -2.48
C TRP A 139 8.37 -12.22 -2.62
N HIS A 140 7.42 -12.93 -3.19
CA HIS A 140 7.57 -14.33 -3.56
C HIS A 140 7.31 -14.49 -5.05
N GLU A 141 8.30 -14.98 -5.78
CA GLU A 141 8.15 -15.27 -7.20
C GLU A 141 7.38 -16.58 -7.38
N ARG A 142 6.59 -16.68 -8.44
CA ARG A 142 5.92 -17.91 -8.78
C ARG A 142 6.92 -19.03 -9.06
N GLN A 143 6.57 -20.24 -8.69
CA GLN A 143 7.30 -21.44 -9.07
C GLN A 143 6.50 -22.22 -10.11
N GLY A 144 7.08 -22.39 -11.31
CA GLY A 144 6.41 -23.02 -12.45
C GLY A 144 6.31 -22.12 -13.68
N SER A 145 5.34 -22.40 -14.55
CA SER A 145 5.14 -21.70 -15.83
C SER A 145 3.88 -20.83 -15.83
N THR A 146 3.66 -20.12 -16.94
CA THR A 146 2.40 -19.36 -17.14
C THR A 146 1.17 -20.26 -17.21
N ALA A 147 1.34 -21.54 -17.54
CA ALA A 147 0.25 -22.50 -17.68
C ALA A 147 -0.06 -23.27 -16.39
N GLY A 148 0.90 -23.34 -15.45
CA GLY A 148 0.71 -24.01 -14.16
C GLY A 148 1.85 -23.70 -13.19
N VAL A 149 1.48 -23.54 -11.91
CA VAL A 149 2.42 -23.21 -10.84
C VAL A 149 2.27 -24.21 -9.68
N THR A 150 3.35 -24.47 -8.97
CA THR A 150 3.35 -25.14 -7.68
C THR A 150 3.20 -24.13 -6.54
N GLU A 151 3.76 -22.92 -6.74
CA GLU A 151 3.58 -21.79 -5.83
C GLU A 151 3.25 -20.53 -6.64
N PRO A 152 2.15 -19.85 -6.32
CA PRO A 152 1.79 -18.59 -6.99
C PRO A 152 2.68 -17.45 -6.51
N ALA A 153 2.82 -16.42 -7.36
CA ALA A 153 3.45 -15.18 -6.95
C ALA A 153 2.64 -14.50 -5.85
N HIS A 154 3.36 -13.89 -4.91
CA HIS A 154 2.80 -13.05 -3.86
C HIS A 154 3.67 -11.80 -3.69
N VAL A 155 3.03 -10.64 -3.61
CA VAL A 155 3.71 -9.39 -3.34
C VAL A 155 2.93 -8.54 -2.35
N ARG A 156 3.68 -7.82 -1.51
CA ARG A 156 3.15 -6.70 -0.72
C ARG A 156 4.04 -5.50 -0.94
N VAL A 157 3.45 -4.46 -1.50
CA VAL A 157 4.12 -3.19 -1.77
C VAL A 157 3.31 -2.03 -1.23
N GLU A 158 3.98 -1.06 -0.63
CA GLU A 158 3.38 0.13 -0.08
C GLU A 158 3.98 1.37 -0.74
N PHE A 159 3.12 2.34 -1.02
CA PHE A 159 3.49 3.61 -1.62
C PHE A 159 3.09 4.73 -0.65
N PHE A 160 4.00 5.64 -0.38
CA PHE A 160 3.79 6.77 0.51
C PHE A 160 4.01 8.07 -0.23
N LEU A 161 3.06 8.98 -0.19
CA LEU A 161 3.22 10.34 -0.64
C LEU A 161 3.42 11.25 0.57
N ILE A 162 4.61 11.80 0.71
CA ILE A 162 5.04 12.58 1.88
C ILE A 162 5.11 14.06 1.50
N ASN A 163 4.46 14.91 2.28
CA ASN A 163 4.64 16.36 2.20
C ASN A 163 5.90 16.74 2.98
N ILE A 164 6.92 17.22 2.27
CA ILE A 164 8.23 17.50 2.85
C ILE A 164 8.21 18.76 3.72
N ALA A 165 7.34 19.73 3.44
CA ALA A 165 7.28 20.98 4.19
C ALA A 165 6.78 20.76 5.63
N ASN A 166 5.74 19.94 5.82
CA ASN A 166 5.16 19.68 7.13
C ASN A 166 5.46 18.27 7.70
N GLY A 167 6.15 17.42 6.92
CA GLY A 167 6.54 16.08 7.34
C GLY A 167 5.38 15.07 7.45
N SER A 168 4.21 15.37 6.89
CA SER A 168 3.05 14.47 6.97
C SER A 168 2.99 13.49 5.80
N ILE A 169 2.49 12.28 6.06
CA ILE A 169 2.06 11.35 5.01
C ILE A 169 0.71 11.86 4.49
N MET A 170 0.69 12.34 3.24
CA MET A 170 -0.53 12.84 2.60
C MET A 170 -1.43 11.72 2.13
N SER A 171 -0.83 10.65 1.59
CA SER A 171 -1.54 9.49 1.08
C SER A 171 -0.66 8.24 1.21
N ARG A 172 -1.31 7.09 1.41
CA ARG A 172 -0.69 5.78 1.43
C ARG A 172 -1.55 4.85 0.59
N SER A 173 -0.94 4.10 -0.33
CA SER A 173 -1.57 3.00 -1.03
C SER A 173 -0.87 1.71 -0.65
N VAL A 174 -1.66 0.70 -0.31
CA VAL A 174 -1.17 -0.65 0.02
C VAL A 174 -1.70 -1.58 -1.05
N PHE A 175 -0.81 -2.33 -1.64
CA PHE A 175 -1.13 -3.42 -2.54
C PHE A 175 -0.55 -4.71 -1.97
N GLU A 176 -1.41 -5.66 -1.71
CA GLU A 176 -1.05 -7.00 -1.28
C GLU A 176 -1.88 -7.98 -2.09
N GLU A 177 -1.23 -8.80 -2.86
CA GLU A 177 -1.90 -9.79 -3.69
C GLU A 177 -1.06 -11.07 -3.79
N ARG A 178 -1.74 -12.19 -3.53
CA ARG A 178 -1.30 -13.53 -3.88
C ARG A 178 -2.20 -14.03 -5.01
N GLN A 179 -1.61 -14.42 -6.12
CA GLN A 179 -2.40 -14.96 -7.20
C GLN A 179 -3.02 -16.30 -6.79
N GLU A 180 -4.33 -16.43 -6.92
CA GLU A 180 -5.07 -17.65 -6.60
C GLU A 180 -5.50 -18.35 -7.89
N GLY A 181 -5.47 -19.69 -7.87
CA GLY A 181 -5.98 -20.50 -8.97
C GLY A 181 -7.51 -20.49 -9.04
N LEU A 182 -8.06 -20.84 -10.21
CA LEU A 182 -9.53 -20.94 -10.41
C LEU A 182 -10.19 -21.93 -9.43
N VAL A 183 -9.45 -22.95 -8.99
CA VAL A 183 -9.98 -23.99 -8.12
C VAL A 183 -10.06 -23.52 -6.67
N ASP A 184 -9.17 -22.60 -6.29
CA ASP A 184 -9.02 -22.16 -4.90
C ASP A 184 -10.00 -21.02 -4.54
N ASN A 185 -10.40 -20.21 -5.51
CA ASN A 185 -11.30 -19.08 -5.26
C ASN A 185 -12.19 -18.72 -6.45
N LEU A 186 -13.38 -19.32 -6.51
CA LEU A 186 -14.38 -19.02 -7.52
C LEU A 186 -14.88 -17.57 -7.49
N MET A 187 -14.67 -16.83 -6.41
CA MET A 187 -15.06 -15.43 -6.29
C MET A 187 -14.09 -14.48 -7.02
N ASN A 188 -12.82 -14.86 -7.19
CA ASN A 188 -11.78 -14.08 -7.87
C ASN A 188 -11.60 -14.45 -9.35
N VAL A 189 -12.51 -15.24 -9.89
CA VAL A 189 -12.55 -15.67 -11.31
C VAL A 189 -12.37 -14.49 -12.27
N GLY A 190 -12.94 -13.31 -11.95
CA GLY A 190 -12.85 -12.11 -12.77
C GLY A 190 -11.42 -11.59 -12.97
N THR A 191 -10.55 -11.69 -11.96
CA THR A 191 -9.15 -11.24 -12.04
C THR A 191 -8.30 -12.22 -12.84
N PHE A 192 -8.52 -13.51 -12.65
CA PHE A 192 -7.85 -14.55 -13.42
C PHE A 192 -8.20 -14.49 -14.91
N PHE A 193 -9.47 -14.26 -15.25
CA PHE A 193 -9.89 -14.08 -16.65
C PHE A 193 -9.35 -12.80 -17.29
N LYS A 194 -9.23 -11.69 -16.54
CA LYS A 194 -8.56 -10.47 -17.04
C LYS A 194 -7.12 -10.73 -17.45
N ARG A 195 -6.44 -11.66 -16.79
CA ARG A 195 -5.08 -12.12 -17.11
C ARG A 195 -5.06 -13.29 -18.12
N ARG A 196 -6.18 -13.54 -18.83
CA ARG A 196 -6.32 -14.60 -19.83
C ARG A 196 -6.04 -16.02 -19.29
N GLY A 197 -6.30 -16.26 -18.00
CA GLY A 197 -6.05 -17.55 -17.36
C GLY A 197 -4.55 -17.87 -17.16
N GLN A 198 -3.68 -16.89 -17.20
CA GLN A 198 -2.23 -17.08 -17.04
C GLN A 198 -1.76 -16.73 -15.62
N TRP A 199 -0.78 -17.48 -15.18
CA TRP A 199 -0.07 -17.18 -13.94
C TRP A 199 0.97 -16.07 -14.19
N VAL A 200 0.88 -15.01 -13.42
CA VAL A 200 1.76 -13.83 -13.55
C VAL A 200 2.97 -13.95 -12.63
N THR A 201 4.00 -13.16 -12.93
CA THR A 201 5.19 -13.01 -12.09
C THR A 201 4.94 -12.04 -10.94
N ALA A 202 5.79 -12.05 -9.92
CA ALA A 202 5.76 -11.05 -8.86
C ALA A 202 6.00 -9.62 -9.39
N GLU A 203 6.82 -9.47 -10.45
CA GLU A 203 7.04 -8.20 -11.11
C GLU A 203 5.77 -7.66 -11.78
N GLU A 204 4.98 -8.51 -12.45
CA GLU A 204 3.70 -8.15 -13.06
C GLU A 204 2.65 -7.77 -11.99
N LEU A 205 2.59 -8.52 -10.86
CA LEU A 205 1.74 -8.14 -9.72
C LEU A 205 2.13 -6.78 -9.15
N THR A 206 3.43 -6.52 -9.03
CA THR A 206 3.92 -5.23 -8.53
C THR A 206 3.54 -4.09 -9.47
N GLU A 207 3.54 -4.31 -10.79
CA GLU A 207 3.05 -3.31 -11.76
C GLU A 207 1.55 -3.03 -11.58
N ASP A 208 0.71 -4.03 -11.29
CA ASP A 208 -0.68 -3.81 -10.92
C ASP A 208 -0.80 -2.94 -9.65
N GLY A 209 0.07 -3.19 -8.65
CA GLY A 209 0.19 -2.36 -7.46
C GLY A 209 0.60 -0.92 -7.75
N MET A 210 1.54 -0.71 -8.68
CA MET A 210 1.94 0.62 -9.14
C MET A 210 0.76 1.40 -9.77
N ARG A 211 0.00 0.75 -10.67
CA ARG A 211 -1.19 1.34 -11.29
C ARG A 211 -2.28 1.67 -10.26
N LYS A 212 -2.48 0.75 -9.31
CA LYS A 212 -3.39 0.99 -8.19
C LYS A 212 -2.96 2.22 -7.39
N ALA A 213 -1.68 2.34 -7.05
CA ALA A 213 -1.15 3.47 -6.29
C ALA A 213 -1.37 4.81 -7.01
N VAL A 214 -1.12 4.87 -8.33
CA VAL A 214 -1.40 6.08 -9.15
C VAL A 214 -2.84 6.49 -9.01
N LYS A 215 -3.78 5.54 -9.12
CA LYS A 215 -5.21 5.79 -8.99
C LYS A 215 -5.61 6.21 -7.57
N ASP A 216 -5.19 5.46 -6.55
CA ASP A 216 -5.57 5.69 -5.15
C ASP A 216 -5.07 7.06 -4.65
N MET A 217 -3.90 7.48 -5.11
CA MET A 217 -3.26 8.72 -4.70
C MET A 217 -3.67 9.93 -5.56
N GLY A 218 -4.37 9.72 -6.68
CA GLY A 218 -4.75 10.79 -7.62
C GLY A 218 -3.55 11.44 -8.30
N LEU A 219 -2.56 10.64 -8.67
CA LEU A 219 -1.32 11.06 -9.34
C LEU A 219 -1.52 11.29 -10.84
#